data_3090af1577ae067fffbd1ad61c24f8b2
#
_entry.id   3090af1577ae067fffbd1ad61c24f8b2
#
_cell.length_a   1.000
_cell.length_b   1.000
_cell.length_c   1.000
_cell.angle_alpha   90.00
_cell.angle_beta   90.00
_cell.angle_gamma   90.00
#
_symmetry.space_group_name_H-M   'P 1'
#
loop_
_entity.id
_entity.type
_entity.pdbx_description
1 polymer ?
#
loop_
_entity_poly.entity_id
_entity_poly.type
_entity_poly.pdbx_seq_one_letter_code
_entity_poly.pdbx_strand_id
1 'polypeptide(L)'
;LEEEHWVPPTFAVVSPTMRCNLRCEGCYAFEYEKDGELTTDEFDGIIRLCKELGIYFFTISGGEPFVRKDLLDICETHHDAFFQVYTNGTLIDDRAADRLLDLGNVTPAISVEGYRSETEARRGPGVFGGVTAAMERLRERSLLFGVSVTVTRKNHDTVKSDAFIDHCIAQGARFVWFFQYIPIGRRPDVDLMSTPEQRVELRGRVAEIRRTKPIFIGDFWNDGEYICGCMAGGRLYFHVTANGNVEPCVFCHFTAGNIRRAPLREILTCDLFKAIRREQPYSDTKNVYAPCMIIDHPEVLRDLVARFGAAPSHEGAETVIADPAIVAHLDRYAARMRELTETAWLRDHYDNPASEWHRDGKRARDQWGLERSHLEEWARRTGLARSTDRAQAALHR
;
A
#
# COMPACT_ATOMS: atom_id res chain seq x y z
N LEU A 1 25.59 -11.45 19.62
CA LEU A 1 24.58 -10.70 18.85
C LEU A 1 24.36 -11.48 17.58
N GLU A 2 23.31 -12.29 17.56
CA GLU A 2 22.87 -12.98 16.35
C GLU A 2 22.52 -11.89 15.30
N GLU A 3 23.23 -11.90 14.18
CA GLU A 3 22.85 -11.09 13.02
C GLU A 3 21.44 -11.51 12.64
N GLU A 4 20.49 -10.60 12.85
CA GLU A 4 19.13 -10.80 12.39
C GLU A 4 19.18 -11.00 10.87
N HIS A 5 18.81 -12.16 10.42
CA HIS A 5 18.66 -12.43 8.98
C HIS A 5 17.54 -11.53 8.44
N TRP A 6 17.92 -10.35 7.97
CA TRP A 6 17.01 -9.42 7.35
C TRP A 6 16.64 -9.92 5.95
N VAL A 7 15.35 -9.98 5.67
CA VAL A 7 14.81 -10.30 4.35
C VAL A 7 14.38 -8.99 3.69
N PRO A 8 14.88 -8.68 2.49
CA PRO A 8 14.44 -7.53 1.73
C PRO A 8 12.92 -7.55 1.48
N PRO A 9 12.26 -6.38 1.46
CA PRO A 9 10.87 -6.27 1.04
C PRO A 9 10.63 -6.80 -0.37
N THR A 10 9.40 -7.26 -0.65
CA THR A 10 9.06 -7.81 -1.96
C THR A 10 8.78 -6.74 -3.01
N PHE A 11 8.37 -5.55 -2.58
CA PHE A 11 8.15 -4.40 -3.46
C PHE A 11 8.45 -3.08 -2.76
N ALA A 12 8.58 -2.03 -3.56
CA ALA A 12 8.74 -0.66 -3.06
C ALA A 12 7.60 0.22 -3.57
N VAL A 13 7.08 1.09 -2.70
CA VAL A 13 6.22 2.20 -3.12
C VAL A 13 7.11 3.43 -3.27
N VAL A 14 7.07 4.07 -4.43
CA VAL A 14 7.81 5.31 -4.69
C VAL A 14 6.83 6.38 -5.13
N SER A 15 6.88 7.52 -4.47
CA SER A 15 6.13 8.72 -4.84
C SER A 15 7.09 9.73 -5.44
N PRO A 16 7.38 9.68 -6.75
CA PRO A 16 8.44 10.49 -7.34
C PRO A 16 8.07 11.98 -7.45
N THR A 17 6.79 12.30 -7.25
CA THR A 17 6.26 13.67 -7.18
C THR A 17 5.04 13.74 -6.28
N MET A 18 4.87 14.83 -5.55
CA MET A 18 3.63 15.14 -4.83
C MET A 18 2.78 16.19 -5.56
N ARG A 19 3.20 16.63 -6.73
CA ARG A 19 2.39 17.49 -7.62
C ARG A 19 1.25 16.69 -8.22
N CYS A 20 0.08 17.33 -8.30
CA CYS A 20 -1.12 16.73 -8.86
C CYS A 20 -1.93 17.81 -9.59
N ASN A 21 -2.59 17.41 -10.66
CA ASN A 21 -3.53 18.26 -11.39
C ASN A 21 -4.94 18.28 -10.78
N LEU A 22 -5.19 17.49 -9.70
CA LEU A 22 -6.45 17.45 -8.96
C LEU A 22 -6.28 17.91 -7.51
N ARG A 23 -7.42 18.17 -6.83
CA ARG A 23 -7.49 18.56 -5.42
C ARG A 23 -8.59 17.78 -4.70
N CYS A 24 -8.41 16.46 -4.62
CA CYS A 24 -9.41 15.56 -4.05
C CYS A 24 -9.66 15.83 -2.56
N GLU A 25 -10.90 15.60 -2.11
CA GLU A 25 -11.26 15.64 -0.70
C GLU A 25 -10.52 14.52 0.07
N GLY A 26 -9.88 14.87 1.20
CA GLY A 26 -9.17 13.91 2.03
C GLY A 26 -7.99 13.22 1.33
N CYS A 27 -7.28 13.92 0.45
CA CYS A 27 -6.11 13.36 -0.23
C CYS A 27 -4.93 13.29 0.73
N TYR A 28 -4.38 12.10 0.92
CA TYR A 28 -3.23 11.86 1.80
C TYR A 28 -1.95 12.56 1.32
N ALA A 29 -1.76 12.70 0.01
CA ALA A 29 -0.53 13.21 -0.60
C ALA A 29 -0.48 14.74 -0.72
N PHE A 30 -1.58 15.45 -0.42
CA PHE A 30 -1.70 16.87 -0.76
C PHE A 30 -0.78 17.78 0.07
N GLU A 31 -0.58 17.46 1.35
CA GLU A 31 0.17 18.32 2.31
C GLU A 31 1.68 18.10 2.21
N TYR A 32 2.16 17.09 1.50
CA TYR A 32 3.59 16.93 1.27
C TYR A 32 4.16 18.12 0.50
N GLU A 33 5.38 18.50 0.87
CA GLU A 33 6.15 19.53 0.16
C GLU A 33 6.35 19.14 -1.31
N LYS A 34 6.33 20.15 -2.18
CA LYS A 34 6.48 20.00 -3.63
C LYS A 34 7.80 20.59 -4.14
N ASP A 35 8.59 21.13 -3.22
CA ASP A 35 9.94 21.62 -3.50
C ASP A 35 10.97 20.55 -3.12
N GLY A 36 12.09 20.51 -3.83
CA GLY A 36 13.13 19.51 -3.59
C GLY A 36 12.72 18.08 -3.91
N GLU A 37 11.75 17.90 -4.82
CA GLU A 37 11.36 16.57 -5.31
C GLU A 37 12.53 15.83 -5.96
N LEU A 38 12.44 14.51 -6.01
CA LEU A 38 13.43 13.63 -6.64
C LEU A 38 13.73 14.08 -8.07
N THR A 39 15.00 14.28 -8.38
CA THR A 39 15.46 14.45 -9.76
C THR A 39 15.24 13.14 -10.53
N THR A 40 15.38 13.17 -11.86
CA THR A 40 15.35 11.98 -12.71
C THR A 40 16.40 10.96 -12.27
N ASP A 41 17.65 11.43 -12.03
CA ASP A 41 18.77 10.58 -11.60
C ASP A 41 18.54 9.96 -10.23
N GLU A 42 17.95 10.71 -9.29
CA GLU A 42 17.62 10.18 -7.96
C GLU A 42 16.50 9.13 -8.04
N PHE A 43 15.48 9.34 -8.87
CA PHE A 43 14.41 8.37 -9.04
C PHE A 43 14.94 7.09 -9.72
N ASP A 44 15.73 7.20 -10.77
CA ASP A 44 16.44 6.09 -11.41
C ASP A 44 17.34 5.36 -10.39
N GLY A 45 18.10 6.12 -9.60
CA GLY A 45 18.98 5.58 -8.55
C GLY A 45 18.23 4.77 -7.50
N ILE A 46 17.03 5.21 -7.06
CA ILE A 46 16.20 4.47 -6.11
C ILE A 46 15.81 3.11 -6.69
N ILE A 47 15.38 3.08 -7.96
CA ILE A 47 15.00 1.81 -8.60
C ILE A 47 16.20 0.87 -8.68
N ARG A 48 17.40 1.37 -9.03
CA ARG A 48 18.65 0.58 -9.04
C ARG A 48 18.98 0.02 -7.67
N LEU A 49 18.94 0.85 -6.61
CA LEU A 49 19.18 0.41 -5.24
C LEU A 49 18.20 -0.68 -4.79
N CYS A 50 16.93 -0.54 -5.15
CA CYS A 50 15.92 -1.56 -4.88
C CYS A 50 16.23 -2.87 -5.62
N LYS A 51 16.62 -2.81 -6.89
CA LYS A 51 17.00 -3.98 -7.68
C LYS A 51 18.24 -4.71 -7.12
N GLU A 52 19.22 -3.98 -6.57
CA GLU A 52 20.36 -4.56 -5.86
C GLU A 52 19.91 -5.35 -4.61
N LEU A 53 18.78 -4.98 -4.00
CA LEU A 53 18.15 -5.71 -2.91
C LEU A 53 17.24 -6.86 -3.39
N GLY A 54 17.10 -7.08 -4.70
CA GLY A 54 16.22 -8.11 -5.27
C GLY A 54 14.77 -7.65 -5.44
N ILE A 55 14.49 -6.35 -5.35
CA ILE A 55 13.15 -5.78 -5.51
C ILE A 55 12.96 -5.35 -6.97
N TYR A 56 12.04 -6.01 -7.67
CA TYR A 56 11.72 -5.78 -9.10
C TYR A 56 10.25 -5.40 -9.32
N PHE A 57 9.46 -5.28 -8.26
CA PHE A 57 8.10 -4.79 -8.32
C PHE A 57 8.01 -3.43 -7.65
N PHE A 58 7.56 -2.43 -8.40
CA PHE A 58 7.41 -1.06 -7.94
C PHE A 58 5.96 -0.62 -8.04
N THR A 59 5.48 -0.01 -6.99
CA THR A 59 4.23 0.76 -6.98
C THR A 59 4.58 2.23 -7.06
N ILE A 60 4.15 2.90 -8.12
CA ILE A 60 4.35 4.33 -8.29
C ILE A 60 3.08 5.06 -7.86
N SER A 61 3.22 5.99 -6.92
CA SER A 61 2.13 6.74 -6.31
C SER A 61 2.53 8.22 -6.11
N GLY A 62 1.96 8.90 -5.13
CA GLY A 62 2.25 10.30 -4.78
C GLY A 62 1.10 11.23 -5.10
N GLY A 63 1.37 12.35 -5.76
CA GLY A 63 0.35 13.23 -6.33
C GLY A 63 -0.31 12.59 -7.54
N GLU A 64 0.07 13.03 -8.74
CA GLU A 64 -0.26 12.35 -10.00
C GLU A 64 1.04 11.98 -10.73
N PRO A 65 1.40 10.71 -10.83
CA PRO A 65 2.66 10.31 -11.45
C PRO A 65 2.84 10.78 -12.89
N PHE A 66 1.78 10.83 -13.68
CA PHE A 66 1.84 11.27 -15.08
C PHE A 66 2.07 12.78 -15.27
N VAL A 67 2.15 13.59 -14.21
CA VAL A 67 2.66 14.98 -14.35
C VAL A 67 4.16 15.00 -14.55
N ARG A 68 4.88 13.92 -14.18
CA ARG A 68 6.30 13.74 -14.47
C ARG A 68 6.50 13.27 -15.90
N LYS A 69 7.20 14.07 -16.69
CA LYS A 69 7.44 13.77 -18.11
C LYS A 69 8.41 12.61 -18.31
N ASP A 70 9.29 12.37 -17.34
CA ASP A 70 10.34 11.33 -17.35
C ASP A 70 9.85 9.97 -16.81
N LEU A 71 8.63 9.88 -16.29
CA LEU A 71 8.10 8.65 -15.67
C LEU A 71 8.23 7.43 -16.58
N LEU A 72 7.71 7.52 -17.81
CA LEU A 72 7.70 6.39 -18.73
C LEU A 72 9.08 6.08 -19.30
N ASP A 73 9.97 7.07 -19.42
CA ASP A 73 11.35 6.88 -19.87
C ASP A 73 12.17 6.12 -18.81
N ILE A 74 11.91 6.38 -17.53
CA ILE A 74 12.50 5.62 -16.42
C ILE A 74 11.98 4.17 -16.44
N CYS A 75 10.67 3.97 -16.62
CA CYS A 75 10.10 2.62 -16.73
C CYS A 75 10.70 1.83 -17.93
N GLU A 76 11.00 2.51 -19.04
CA GLU A 76 11.68 1.92 -20.19
C GLU A 76 13.12 1.52 -19.86
N THR A 77 13.86 2.38 -19.19
CA THR A 77 15.23 2.09 -18.74
C THR A 77 15.29 0.83 -17.86
N HIS A 78 14.23 0.60 -17.07
CA HIS A 78 14.07 -0.55 -16.18
C HIS A 78 13.06 -1.57 -16.73
N HIS A 79 13.18 -1.95 -18.00
CA HIS A 79 12.28 -2.91 -18.65
C HIS A 79 12.27 -4.31 -18.00
N ASP A 80 13.25 -4.63 -17.18
CA ASP A 80 13.37 -5.85 -16.37
C ASP A 80 12.61 -5.77 -15.03
N ALA A 81 11.97 -4.63 -14.71
CA ALA A 81 11.14 -4.42 -13.54
C ALA A 81 9.67 -4.18 -13.93
N PHE A 82 8.75 -4.42 -13.01
CA PHE A 82 7.32 -4.19 -13.20
C PHE A 82 6.85 -2.99 -12.38
N PHE A 83 6.05 -2.12 -13.00
CA PHE A 83 5.55 -0.89 -12.41
C PHE A 83 4.01 -0.88 -12.37
N GLN A 84 3.43 -0.89 -11.16
CA GLN A 84 2.03 -0.57 -10.97
C GLN A 84 1.89 0.92 -10.67
N VAL A 85 1.23 1.67 -11.54
CA VAL A 85 1.11 3.13 -11.41
C VAL A 85 -0.30 3.51 -10.96
N TYR A 86 -0.43 4.03 -9.74
CA TYR A 86 -1.68 4.62 -9.27
C TYR A 86 -1.85 6.01 -9.85
N THR A 87 -2.91 6.21 -10.62
CA THR A 87 -3.16 7.46 -11.35
C THR A 87 -4.62 7.87 -11.28
N ASN A 88 -4.86 9.17 -11.35
CA ASN A 88 -6.22 9.67 -11.54
C ASN A 88 -6.73 9.50 -12.97
N GLY A 89 -5.90 9.04 -13.89
CA GLY A 89 -6.23 8.70 -15.27
C GLY A 89 -6.44 9.88 -16.20
N THR A 90 -6.60 11.11 -15.71
CA THR A 90 -6.98 12.27 -16.54
C THR A 90 -5.88 12.72 -17.52
N LEU A 91 -4.65 12.26 -17.33
CA LEU A 91 -3.50 12.55 -18.19
C LEU A 91 -3.14 11.38 -19.11
N ILE A 92 -3.90 10.29 -19.10
CA ILE A 92 -3.73 9.17 -20.05
C ILE A 92 -4.48 9.52 -21.35
N ASP A 93 -3.80 10.21 -22.24
CA ASP A 93 -4.23 10.46 -23.64
C ASP A 93 -3.80 9.27 -24.53
N ASP A 94 -4.08 9.38 -25.83
CA ASP A 94 -3.74 8.32 -26.81
C ASP A 94 -2.23 8.09 -26.88
N ARG A 95 -1.43 9.15 -26.81
CA ARG A 95 0.03 9.05 -26.81
C ARG A 95 0.56 8.31 -25.58
N ALA A 96 0.03 8.62 -24.41
CA ALA A 96 0.40 7.91 -23.18
C ALA A 96 -0.02 6.45 -23.23
N ALA A 97 -1.22 6.16 -23.76
CA ALA A 97 -1.71 4.79 -23.90
C ALA A 97 -0.89 3.98 -24.93
N ASP A 98 -0.49 4.56 -26.05
CA ASP A 98 0.42 3.93 -27.04
C ASP A 98 1.78 3.63 -26.39
N ARG A 99 2.32 4.59 -25.63
CA ARG A 99 3.59 4.40 -24.91
C ARG A 99 3.52 3.30 -23.86
N LEU A 100 2.41 3.20 -23.12
CA LEU A 100 2.18 2.11 -22.16
C LEU A 100 2.13 0.73 -22.83
N LEU A 101 1.55 0.67 -24.04
CA LEU A 101 1.52 -0.55 -24.85
C LEU A 101 2.93 -0.98 -25.27
N ASP A 102 3.74 -0.04 -25.76
CA ASP A 102 5.12 -0.31 -26.19
C ASP A 102 6.00 -0.80 -25.06
N LEU A 103 5.82 -0.24 -23.85
CA LEU A 103 6.61 -0.61 -22.67
C LEU A 103 6.30 -2.01 -22.15
N GLY A 104 5.02 -2.36 -22.03
CA GLY A 104 4.57 -3.69 -21.57
C GLY A 104 4.85 -4.02 -20.09
N ASN A 105 5.66 -3.23 -19.40
CA ASN A 105 6.02 -3.44 -17.98
C ASN A 105 5.34 -2.45 -17.01
N VAL A 106 4.40 -1.64 -17.51
CA VAL A 106 3.65 -0.65 -16.73
C VAL A 106 2.16 -0.97 -16.72
N THR A 107 1.58 -1.09 -15.54
CA THR A 107 0.15 -1.37 -15.37
C THR A 107 -0.53 -0.23 -14.60
N PRO A 108 -1.44 0.53 -15.23
CA PRO A 108 -2.19 1.56 -14.54
C PRO A 108 -3.24 0.99 -13.58
N ALA A 109 -3.36 1.59 -12.40
CA ALA A 109 -4.48 1.44 -11.46
C ALA A 109 -5.25 2.76 -11.42
N ILE A 110 -6.37 2.81 -12.14
CA ILE A 110 -7.14 4.04 -12.35
C ILE A 110 -7.99 4.33 -11.13
N SER A 111 -7.88 5.52 -10.59
CA SER A 111 -8.59 5.92 -9.39
C SER A 111 -10.04 6.28 -9.66
N VAL A 112 -10.98 5.54 -9.07
CA VAL A 112 -12.43 5.79 -9.09
C VAL A 112 -13.00 5.66 -7.68
N GLU A 113 -14.17 6.27 -7.42
CA GLU A 113 -14.81 6.19 -6.09
C GLU A 113 -16.20 5.54 -6.14
N GLY A 114 -16.58 4.99 -7.27
CA GLY A 114 -17.91 4.52 -7.62
C GLY A 114 -18.28 4.99 -9.02
N TYR A 115 -19.53 5.40 -9.19
CA TYR A 115 -19.98 6.04 -10.41
C TYR A 115 -19.63 7.54 -10.44
N ARG A 116 -20.26 8.28 -11.35
CA ARG A 116 -20.03 9.73 -11.51
C ARG A 116 -20.24 10.52 -10.21
N SER A 117 -21.32 10.23 -9.50
CA SER A 117 -21.70 10.96 -8.29
C SER A 117 -20.61 10.87 -7.22
N GLU A 118 -20.17 9.66 -6.90
CA GLU A 118 -19.16 9.41 -5.85
C GLU A 118 -17.77 9.91 -6.31
N THR A 119 -17.43 9.65 -7.58
CA THR A 119 -16.12 10.04 -8.11
C THR A 119 -15.99 11.57 -8.19
N GLU A 120 -16.98 12.27 -8.72
CA GLU A 120 -16.91 13.72 -8.82
C GLU A 120 -17.10 14.44 -7.49
N ALA A 121 -17.86 13.87 -6.55
CA ALA A 121 -17.97 14.40 -5.20
C ALA A 121 -16.61 14.47 -4.48
N ARG A 122 -15.76 13.46 -4.65
CA ARG A 122 -14.44 13.41 -4.00
C ARG A 122 -13.34 14.07 -4.85
N ARG A 123 -13.34 13.86 -6.16
CA ARG A 123 -12.22 14.20 -7.06
C ARG A 123 -12.43 15.48 -7.85
N GLY A 124 -13.64 15.97 -7.89
CA GLY A 124 -14.04 17.20 -8.59
C GLY A 124 -14.82 16.97 -9.89
N PRO A 125 -15.55 18.00 -10.34
CA PRO A 125 -16.38 17.92 -11.54
C PRO A 125 -15.60 17.53 -12.79
N GLY A 126 -16.19 16.70 -13.66
CA GLY A 126 -15.61 16.27 -14.94
C GLY A 126 -14.57 15.14 -14.83
N VAL A 127 -14.10 14.81 -13.63
CA VAL A 127 -13.07 13.77 -13.45
C VAL A 127 -13.57 12.40 -13.88
N PHE A 128 -14.84 12.06 -13.63
CA PHE A 128 -15.40 10.78 -14.06
C PHE A 128 -15.34 10.58 -15.58
N GLY A 129 -15.59 11.64 -16.34
CA GLY A 129 -15.46 11.60 -17.81
C GLY A 129 -14.03 11.33 -18.26
N GLY A 130 -13.04 11.99 -17.64
CA GLY A 130 -11.62 11.75 -17.92
C GLY A 130 -11.18 10.33 -17.58
N VAL A 131 -11.59 9.81 -16.42
CA VAL A 131 -11.33 8.44 -15.99
C VAL A 131 -11.92 7.41 -16.96
N THR A 132 -13.18 7.58 -17.35
CA THR A 132 -13.85 6.67 -18.29
C THR A 132 -13.16 6.67 -19.66
N ALA A 133 -12.78 7.83 -20.17
CA ALA A 133 -12.03 7.94 -21.43
C ALA A 133 -10.64 7.27 -21.35
N ALA A 134 -9.95 7.39 -20.21
CA ALA A 134 -8.68 6.69 -19.99
C ALA A 134 -8.87 5.17 -20.03
N MET A 135 -9.84 4.64 -19.28
CA MET A 135 -10.15 3.20 -19.30
C MET A 135 -10.52 2.69 -20.69
N GLU A 136 -11.28 3.47 -21.48
CA GLU A 136 -11.62 3.12 -22.86
C GLU A 136 -10.37 3.02 -23.75
N ARG A 137 -9.46 4.01 -23.69
CA ARG A 137 -8.19 3.98 -24.45
C ARG A 137 -7.33 2.77 -24.10
N LEU A 138 -7.24 2.43 -22.80
CA LEU A 138 -6.49 1.26 -22.34
C LEU A 138 -7.14 -0.04 -22.82
N ARG A 139 -8.46 -0.13 -22.76
CA ARG A 139 -9.23 -1.30 -23.23
C ARG A 139 -9.08 -1.51 -24.73
N GLU A 140 -9.20 -0.46 -25.54
CA GLU A 140 -9.06 -0.53 -27.02
C GLU A 140 -7.70 -1.07 -27.43
N ARG A 141 -6.66 -0.82 -26.64
CA ARG A 141 -5.30 -1.32 -26.84
C ARG A 141 -5.03 -2.67 -26.16
N SER A 142 -6.06 -3.28 -25.56
CA SER A 142 -5.93 -4.54 -24.79
C SER A 142 -4.87 -4.48 -23.66
N LEU A 143 -4.65 -3.30 -23.11
CA LEU A 143 -3.70 -3.10 -22.02
C LEU A 143 -4.23 -3.70 -20.70
N LEU A 144 -3.33 -4.28 -19.92
CA LEU A 144 -3.63 -4.69 -18.57
C LEU A 144 -3.76 -3.44 -17.68
N PHE A 145 -4.93 -3.25 -17.09
CA PHE A 145 -5.17 -2.20 -16.11
C PHE A 145 -6.22 -2.64 -15.09
N GLY A 146 -6.29 -1.93 -14.00
CA GLY A 146 -7.33 -2.09 -13.00
C GLY A 146 -7.79 -0.76 -12.44
N VAL A 147 -8.60 -0.82 -11.39
CA VAL A 147 -9.08 0.36 -10.69
C VAL A 147 -8.64 0.36 -9.24
N SER A 148 -8.48 1.54 -8.69
CA SER A 148 -8.18 1.80 -7.29
C SER A 148 -9.30 2.62 -6.67
N VAL A 149 -9.85 2.15 -5.57
CA VAL A 149 -11.00 2.74 -4.88
C VAL A 149 -10.59 3.12 -3.46
N THR A 150 -10.78 4.39 -3.11
CA THR A 150 -10.75 4.77 -1.70
C THR A 150 -12.14 4.57 -1.10
N VAL A 151 -12.27 3.54 -0.27
CA VAL A 151 -13.53 3.21 0.40
C VAL A 151 -13.77 4.19 1.55
N THR A 152 -14.91 4.83 1.52
CA THR A 152 -15.38 5.78 2.52
C THR A 152 -16.74 5.36 3.03
N ARG A 153 -17.19 5.97 4.14
CA ARG A 153 -18.56 5.79 4.63
C ARG A 153 -19.62 6.10 3.57
N LYS A 154 -19.32 7.08 2.67
CA LYS A 154 -20.29 7.60 1.69
C LYS A 154 -20.43 6.69 0.45
N ASN A 155 -19.35 6.03 0.01
CA ASN A 155 -19.38 5.22 -1.22
C ASN A 155 -19.40 3.70 -0.98
N HIS A 156 -19.33 3.27 0.29
CA HIS A 156 -19.25 1.86 0.67
C HIS A 156 -20.30 0.99 -0.02
N ASP A 157 -21.59 1.40 0.00
CA ASP A 157 -22.68 0.61 -0.57
C ASP A 157 -22.58 0.49 -2.10
N THR A 158 -22.12 1.54 -2.76
CA THR A 158 -21.88 1.53 -4.21
C THR A 158 -20.74 0.59 -4.56
N VAL A 159 -19.57 0.74 -3.94
CA VAL A 159 -18.34 0.05 -4.38
C VAL A 159 -18.30 -1.44 -4.04
N LYS A 160 -19.05 -1.89 -3.04
CA LYS A 160 -19.20 -3.32 -2.71
C LYS A 160 -20.23 -4.05 -3.56
N SER A 161 -21.04 -3.31 -4.37
CA SER A 161 -22.15 -3.89 -5.13
C SER A 161 -21.69 -4.71 -6.33
N ASP A 162 -22.46 -5.77 -6.69
CA ASP A 162 -22.22 -6.50 -7.93
C ASP A 162 -22.26 -5.60 -9.15
N ALA A 163 -23.18 -4.64 -9.18
CA ALA A 163 -23.33 -3.72 -10.29
C ALA A 163 -22.08 -2.89 -10.54
N PHE A 164 -21.41 -2.42 -9.48
CA PHE A 164 -20.16 -1.67 -9.63
C PHE A 164 -19.02 -2.58 -10.09
N ILE A 165 -18.89 -3.78 -9.54
CA ILE A 165 -17.85 -4.73 -9.96
C ILE A 165 -18.05 -5.16 -11.41
N ASP A 166 -19.30 -5.47 -11.81
CA ASP A 166 -19.63 -5.81 -13.19
C ASP A 166 -19.37 -4.64 -14.15
N HIS A 167 -19.62 -3.39 -13.69
CA HIS A 167 -19.24 -2.20 -14.43
C HIS A 167 -17.71 -2.12 -14.64
N CYS A 168 -16.90 -2.32 -13.59
CA CYS A 168 -15.44 -2.34 -13.72
C CYS A 168 -14.96 -3.41 -14.72
N ILE A 169 -15.54 -4.61 -14.67
CA ILE A 169 -15.25 -5.70 -15.62
C ILE A 169 -15.61 -5.28 -17.04
N ALA A 170 -16.80 -4.70 -17.25
CA ALA A 170 -17.28 -4.24 -18.55
C ALA A 170 -16.40 -3.11 -19.13
N GLN A 171 -15.85 -2.23 -18.27
CA GLN A 171 -14.87 -1.23 -18.67
C GLN A 171 -13.49 -1.83 -19.05
N GLY A 172 -13.25 -3.11 -18.79
CA GLY A 172 -12.01 -3.80 -19.13
C GLY A 172 -11.02 -3.94 -17.98
N ALA A 173 -11.36 -3.48 -16.78
CA ALA A 173 -10.50 -3.65 -15.61
C ALA A 173 -10.30 -5.13 -15.27
N ARG A 174 -9.07 -5.52 -14.91
CA ARG A 174 -8.70 -6.88 -14.54
C ARG A 174 -8.47 -7.05 -13.05
N PHE A 175 -8.34 -5.96 -12.32
CA PHE A 175 -8.24 -5.95 -10.88
C PHE A 175 -8.90 -4.71 -10.27
N VAL A 176 -9.30 -4.83 -9.00
CA VAL A 176 -9.75 -3.73 -8.15
C VAL A 176 -8.93 -3.75 -6.86
N TRP A 177 -8.38 -2.61 -6.49
CA TRP A 177 -7.79 -2.39 -5.19
C TRP A 177 -8.73 -1.56 -4.32
N PHE A 178 -9.13 -2.08 -3.17
CA PHE A 178 -9.83 -1.33 -2.12
C PHE A 178 -8.84 -0.83 -1.08
N PHE A 179 -8.86 0.47 -0.84
CA PHE A 179 -8.12 1.15 0.21
C PHE A 179 -9.11 1.84 1.15
N GLN A 180 -8.97 1.62 2.45
CA GLN A 180 -9.78 2.37 3.41
C GLN A 180 -9.29 3.82 3.46
N TYR A 181 -10.23 4.77 3.54
CA TYR A 181 -9.87 6.15 3.81
C TYR A 181 -9.32 6.26 5.24
N ILE A 182 -8.17 6.90 5.38
CA ILE A 182 -7.53 7.25 6.66
C ILE A 182 -7.55 8.77 6.81
N PRO A 183 -7.87 9.32 8.01
CA PRO A 183 -7.97 10.75 8.23
C PRO A 183 -6.59 11.40 8.40
N ILE A 184 -5.80 11.41 7.32
CA ILE A 184 -4.48 12.02 7.19
C ILE A 184 -4.43 12.96 5.99
N GLY A 185 -3.42 13.81 5.92
CA GLY A 185 -3.20 14.73 4.81
C GLY A 185 -4.22 15.87 4.79
N ARG A 186 -4.71 16.21 3.60
CA ARG A 186 -5.55 17.40 3.40
C ARG A 186 -6.90 17.30 4.11
N ARG A 187 -7.10 18.16 5.12
CA ARG A 187 -8.34 18.28 5.88
C ARG A 187 -8.84 16.89 6.33
N PRO A 188 -8.10 16.23 7.23
CA PRO A 188 -8.49 14.93 7.73
C PRO A 188 -9.91 14.99 8.32
N ASP A 189 -10.80 14.13 7.83
CA ASP A 189 -12.20 14.08 8.22
C ASP A 189 -12.55 12.65 8.68
N VAL A 190 -12.74 12.49 9.97
CA VAL A 190 -13.09 11.20 10.57
C VAL A 190 -14.45 10.68 10.12
N ASP A 191 -15.37 11.57 9.66
CA ASP A 191 -16.68 11.18 9.16
C ASP A 191 -16.66 10.58 7.76
N LEU A 192 -15.54 10.71 7.05
CA LEU A 192 -15.30 9.99 5.80
C LEU A 192 -14.87 8.54 6.02
N MET A 193 -14.34 8.18 7.19
CA MET A 193 -13.95 6.80 7.45
C MET A 193 -15.15 5.86 7.33
N SER A 194 -14.96 4.71 6.69
CA SER A 194 -15.90 3.59 6.79
C SER A 194 -16.11 3.24 8.26
N THR A 195 -17.32 2.88 8.66
CA THR A 195 -17.49 2.37 10.02
C THR A 195 -16.81 1.00 10.17
N PRO A 196 -16.48 0.55 11.38
CA PRO A 196 -15.98 -0.80 11.60
C PRO A 196 -16.89 -1.89 11.04
N GLU A 197 -18.23 -1.71 11.15
CA GLU A 197 -19.23 -2.61 10.58
C GLU A 197 -19.16 -2.66 9.05
N GLN A 198 -19.08 -1.50 8.39
CA GLN A 198 -18.91 -1.41 6.94
C GLN A 198 -17.63 -2.10 6.48
N ARG A 199 -16.54 -1.95 7.21
CA ARG A 199 -15.27 -2.60 6.88
C ARG A 199 -15.36 -4.13 7.00
N VAL A 200 -15.97 -4.65 8.07
CA VAL A 200 -16.21 -6.10 8.24
C VAL A 200 -17.14 -6.62 7.16
N GLU A 201 -18.20 -5.89 6.80
CA GLU A 201 -19.10 -6.24 5.71
C GLU A 201 -18.35 -6.33 4.37
N LEU A 202 -17.51 -5.33 4.05
CA LEU A 202 -16.70 -5.34 2.82
C LEU A 202 -15.80 -6.56 2.74
N ARG A 203 -15.15 -6.96 3.85
CA ARG A 203 -14.32 -8.16 3.91
C ARG A 203 -15.10 -9.41 3.47
N GLY A 204 -16.29 -9.62 4.03
CA GLY A 204 -17.17 -10.73 3.65
C GLY A 204 -17.58 -10.67 2.17
N ARG A 205 -17.90 -9.46 1.71
CA ARG A 205 -18.30 -9.21 0.32
C ARG A 205 -17.17 -9.45 -0.68
N VAL A 206 -15.95 -9.03 -0.35
CA VAL A 206 -14.75 -9.28 -1.17
C VAL A 206 -14.49 -10.78 -1.30
N ALA A 207 -14.61 -11.55 -0.23
CA ALA A 207 -14.48 -13.01 -0.27
C ALA A 207 -15.52 -13.67 -1.20
N GLU A 208 -16.74 -13.14 -1.27
CA GLU A 208 -17.79 -13.61 -2.20
C GLU A 208 -17.46 -13.22 -3.65
N ILE A 209 -17.09 -11.97 -3.91
CA ILE A 209 -16.75 -11.48 -5.25
C ILE A 209 -15.61 -12.32 -5.84
N ARG A 210 -14.57 -12.62 -5.06
CA ARG A 210 -13.43 -13.44 -5.50
C ARG A 210 -13.83 -14.84 -5.97
N ARG A 211 -14.94 -15.38 -5.46
CA ARG A 211 -15.45 -16.69 -5.87
C ARG A 211 -16.39 -16.64 -7.07
N THR A 212 -17.02 -15.50 -7.32
CA THR A 212 -18.15 -15.39 -8.26
C THR A 212 -17.87 -14.52 -9.48
N LYS A 213 -16.84 -13.66 -9.45
CA LYS A 213 -16.55 -12.70 -10.52
C LYS A 213 -15.16 -12.94 -11.11
N PRO A 214 -14.99 -12.80 -12.44
CA PRO A 214 -13.71 -13.01 -13.12
C PRO A 214 -12.81 -11.76 -13.05
N ILE A 215 -12.53 -11.29 -11.84
CA ILE A 215 -11.69 -10.11 -11.56
C ILE A 215 -10.89 -10.34 -10.29
N PHE A 216 -9.62 -9.91 -10.27
CA PHE A 216 -8.84 -9.92 -9.04
C PHE A 216 -9.28 -8.77 -8.14
N ILE A 217 -9.53 -9.05 -6.87
CA ILE A 217 -9.81 -8.02 -5.86
C ILE A 217 -8.73 -8.07 -4.78
N GLY A 218 -8.07 -6.94 -4.53
CA GLY A 218 -7.23 -6.72 -3.37
C GLY A 218 -7.94 -5.81 -2.36
N ASP A 219 -8.05 -6.24 -1.11
CA ASP A 219 -8.56 -5.41 -0.02
C ASP A 219 -7.43 -5.15 0.97
N PHE A 220 -6.74 -4.04 0.77
CA PHE A 220 -5.47 -3.75 1.41
C PHE A 220 -5.51 -3.82 2.95
N TRP A 221 -6.65 -3.54 3.58
CA TRP A 221 -6.80 -3.59 5.04
C TRP A 221 -7.37 -4.91 5.56
N ASN A 222 -8.14 -5.62 4.77
CA ASN A 222 -8.84 -6.82 5.22
C ASN A 222 -8.17 -8.13 4.80
N ASP A 223 -7.13 -8.05 3.97
CA ASP A 223 -6.39 -9.21 3.48
C ASP A 223 -5.30 -9.72 4.44
N GLY A 224 -5.32 -9.28 5.69
CA GLY A 224 -4.30 -9.67 6.68
C GLY A 224 -4.10 -11.17 6.85
N GLU A 225 -5.15 -11.99 6.71
CA GLU A 225 -5.04 -13.45 6.80
C GLU A 225 -4.23 -14.07 5.64
N TYR A 226 -4.30 -13.47 4.45
CA TYR A 226 -3.59 -13.97 3.26
C TYR A 226 -2.12 -13.54 3.22
N ILE A 227 -1.83 -12.38 3.80
CA ILE A 227 -0.50 -11.77 3.78
C ILE A 227 0.18 -11.77 5.16
N CYS A 228 -0.36 -12.51 6.11
CA CYS A 228 0.17 -12.66 7.47
C CYS A 228 0.29 -11.35 8.27
N GLY A 229 -0.72 -10.49 8.22
CA GLY A 229 -0.77 -9.26 9.00
C GLY A 229 -0.53 -8.00 8.15
N CYS A 230 0.01 -6.94 8.75
CA CYS A 230 0.30 -5.69 8.04
C CYS A 230 1.57 -5.81 7.17
N MET A 231 1.56 -5.30 5.95
CA MET A 231 2.70 -5.31 5.02
C MET A 231 3.77 -4.26 5.34
N ALA A 232 3.46 -3.30 6.19
CA ALA A 232 4.29 -2.14 6.48
C ALA A 232 5.62 -2.45 7.19
N GLY A 233 6.43 -1.42 7.40
CA GLY A 233 7.67 -1.49 8.15
C GLY A 233 8.79 -2.23 7.44
N GLY A 234 8.80 -2.23 6.11
CA GLY A 234 9.78 -2.98 5.33
C GLY A 234 9.62 -4.49 5.46
N ARG A 235 8.46 -4.99 5.90
CA ARG A 235 8.14 -6.42 5.90
C ARG A 235 7.91 -6.92 4.48
N LEU A 236 6.92 -6.37 3.80
CA LEU A 236 6.68 -6.63 2.37
C LEU A 236 6.93 -5.39 1.53
N TYR A 237 6.79 -4.20 2.09
CA TYR A 237 7.08 -2.96 1.40
C TYR A 237 7.48 -1.81 2.34
N PHE A 238 7.99 -0.77 1.75
CA PHE A 238 8.25 0.54 2.34
C PHE A 238 7.88 1.63 1.32
N HIS A 239 7.81 2.86 1.77
CA HIS A 239 7.49 4.00 0.93
C HIS A 239 8.66 4.99 0.87
N VAL A 240 9.01 5.44 -0.35
CA VAL A 240 9.94 6.55 -0.58
C VAL A 240 9.16 7.73 -1.10
N THR A 241 9.18 8.84 -0.37
CA THR A 241 8.49 10.08 -0.71
C THR A 241 9.25 10.90 -1.75
N ALA A 242 8.61 11.91 -2.33
CA ALA A 242 9.21 12.75 -3.36
C ALA A 242 10.45 13.53 -2.89
N ASN A 243 10.59 13.81 -1.60
CA ASN A 243 11.77 14.44 -1.02
C ASN A 243 12.80 13.45 -0.46
N GLY A 244 12.64 12.15 -0.75
CA GLY A 244 13.58 11.09 -0.38
C GLY A 244 13.43 10.54 1.03
N ASN A 245 12.39 10.93 1.79
CA ASN A 245 12.10 10.31 3.07
C ASN A 245 11.64 8.87 2.89
N VAL A 246 12.04 7.99 3.80
CA VAL A 246 11.61 6.60 3.82
C VAL A 246 10.64 6.38 4.98
N GLU A 247 9.42 5.99 4.64
CA GLU A 247 8.32 5.77 5.56
C GLU A 247 7.98 4.28 5.66
N PRO A 248 7.48 3.81 6.81
CA PRO A 248 7.06 2.42 6.98
C PRO A 248 5.91 2.01 6.06
N CYS A 249 5.05 2.97 5.71
CA CYS A 249 3.83 2.76 4.94
C CYS A 249 3.43 4.06 4.24
N VAL A 250 2.83 3.98 3.06
CA VAL A 250 2.32 5.15 2.31
C VAL A 250 1.28 5.98 3.09
N PHE A 251 0.71 5.41 4.15
CA PHE A 251 -0.25 6.09 5.05
C PHE A 251 0.35 6.41 6.43
N CYS A 252 1.59 6.01 6.70
CA CYS A 252 2.30 6.33 7.94
C CYS A 252 3.33 7.42 7.66
N HIS A 253 2.92 8.66 7.82
CA HIS A 253 3.68 9.84 7.43
C HIS A 253 4.74 10.25 8.47
N PHE A 254 5.49 9.23 8.96
CA PHE A 254 6.62 9.39 9.86
C PHE A 254 7.84 8.73 9.26
N THR A 255 8.92 9.51 9.12
CA THR A 255 10.14 9.02 8.48
C THR A 255 11.09 8.36 9.46
N ALA A 256 11.70 7.27 9.03
CA ALA A 256 12.81 6.62 9.70
C ALA A 256 14.19 7.12 9.21
N GLY A 257 14.21 7.86 8.10
CA GLY A 257 15.43 8.39 7.51
C GLY A 257 15.19 8.86 6.07
N ASN A 258 16.25 9.36 5.45
CA ASN A 258 16.18 9.91 4.09
C ASN A 258 17.29 9.29 3.23
N ILE A 259 16.94 8.81 2.03
CA ILE A 259 17.87 8.13 1.11
C ILE A 259 19.02 8.98 0.62
N ARG A 260 18.90 10.32 0.70
CA ARG A 260 19.98 11.27 0.39
C ARG A 260 21.03 11.37 1.50
N ARG A 261 20.75 10.79 2.69
CA ARG A 261 21.58 10.94 3.90
C ARG A 261 22.08 9.62 4.46
N ALA A 262 21.41 8.51 4.16
CA ALA A 262 21.78 7.19 4.65
C ALA A 262 21.47 6.11 3.59
N PRO A 263 22.23 5.01 3.57
CA PRO A 263 21.95 3.87 2.71
C PRO A 263 20.56 3.29 2.97
N LEU A 264 19.83 2.92 1.92
CA LEU A 264 18.47 2.37 2.04
C LEU A 264 18.41 1.16 2.99
N ARG A 265 19.39 0.26 2.92
CA ARG A 265 19.47 -0.91 3.81
C ARG A 265 19.52 -0.52 5.28
N GLU A 266 20.32 0.48 5.65
CA GLU A 266 20.41 0.95 7.04
C GLU A 266 19.07 1.50 7.52
N ILE A 267 18.38 2.27 6.68
CA ILE A 267 17.06 2.80 7.01
C ILE A 267 16.06 1.66 7.23
N LEU A 268 16.01 0.67 6.33
CA LEU A 268 15.08 -0.46 6.40
C LEU A 268 15.38 -1.42 7.56
N THR A 269 16.60 -1.36 8.12
CA THR A 269 17.02 -2.15 9.28
C THR A 269 17.18 -1.33 10.55
N CYS A 270 16.70 -0.08 10.59
CA CYS A 270 16.71 0.73 11.81
C CYS A 270 15.73 0.20 12.86
N ASP A 271 15.88 0.65 14.09
CA ASP A 271 15.12 0.13 15.22
C ASP A 271 13.62 0.37 15.11
N LEU A 272 13.17 1.48 14.50
CA LEU A 272 11.77 1.72 14.20
C LEU A 272 11.18 0.64 13.28
N PHE A 273 11.83 0.37 12.15
CA PHE A 273 11.37 -0.65 11.21
C PHE A 273 11.41 -2.06 11.81
N LYS A 274 12.45 -2.37 12.59
CA LYS A 274 12.54 -3.63 13.34
C LYS A 274 11.39 -3.78 14.33
N ALA A 275 11.09 -2.75 15.12
CA ALA A 275 10.01 -2.77 16.09
C ALA A 275 8.64 -2.97 15.41
N ILE A 276 8.35 -2.22 14.33
CA ILE A 276 7.13 -2.41 13.54
C ILE A 276 6.96 -3.87 13.10
N ARG A 277 8.03 -4.51 12.62
CA ARG A 277 7.98 -5.91 12.18
C ARG A 277 7.81 -6.91 13.32
N ARG A 278 8.53 -6.70 14.43
CA ARG A 278 8.54 -7.64 15.56
C ARG A 278 7.29 -7.62 16.40
N GLU A 279 6.65 -6.46 16.52
CA GLU A 279 5.48 -6.26 17.37
C GLU A 279 4.17 -6.67 16.70
N GLN A 280 4.18 -6.89 15.38
CA GLN A 280 3.01 -7.40 14.68
C GLN A 280 2.64 -8.82 15.16
N PRO A 281 1.35 -9.16 15.14
CA PRO A 281 0.20 -8.38 14.69
C PRO A 281 -0.47 -7.50 15.76
N TYR A 282 0.21 -7.06 16.79
CA TYR A 282 -0.24 -6.11 17.82
C TYR A 282 -1.42 -6.59 18.69
N SER A 283 -1.71 -7.88 18.73
CA SER A 283 -2.75 -8.46 19.56
C SER A 283 -2.29 -9.78 20.17
N ASP A 284 -2.75 -10.10 21.39
CA ASP A 284 -2.36 -11.31 22.13
C ASP A 284 -2.82 -12.59 21.41
N THR A 285 -3.95 -12.54 20.72
CA THR A 285 -4.52 -13.66 19.94
C THR A 285 -3.97 -13.74 18.52
N LYS A 286 -3.02 -12.87 18.15
CA LYS A 286 -2.49 -12.77 16.78
C LYS A 286 -3.57 -12.48 15.73
N ASN A 287 -4.59 -11.72 16.09
CA ASN A 287 -5.69 -11.37 15.20
C ASN A 287 -5.21 -10.48 14.04
N VAL A 288 -5.16 -11.05 12.84
CA VAL A 288 -4.77 -10.35 11.61
C VAL A 288 -5.96 -9.84 10.78
N TYR A 289 -7.18 -9.92 11.31
CA TYR A 289 -8.34 -9.27 10.70
C TYR A 289 -8.36 -7.76 10.95
N ALA A 290 -7.58 -7.29 11.91
CA ALA A 290 -7.39 -5.88 12.23
C ALA A 290 -5.90 -5.58 12.44
N PRO A 291 -5.05 -5.61 11.37
CA PRO A 291 -3.60 -5.60 11.53
C PRO A 291 -2.95 -4.21 11.47
N CYS A 292 -3.72 -3.14 11.20
CA CYS A 292 -3.16 -1.83 10.90
C CYS A 292 -2.77 -1.06 12.15
N MET A 293 -1.50 -0.65 12.25
CA MET A 293 -1.02 0.17 13.36
C MET A 293 -1.58 1.61 13.38
N ILE A 294 -2.24 2.07 12.31
CA ILE A 294 -2.76 3.43 12.24
C ILE A 294 -4.20 3.50 12.74
N ILE A 295 -5.06 2.58 12.27
CA ILE A 295 -6.50 2.62 12.54
C ILE A 295 -7.03 1.44 13.37
N ASP A 296 -6.27 0.35 13.51
CA ASP A 296 -6.68 -0.80 14.32
C ASP A 296 -5.95 -0.87 15.66
N HIS A 297 -4.73 -0.29 15.71
CA HIS A 297 -3.86 -0.21 16.89
C HIS A 297 -3.17 1.16 16.97
N PRO A 298 -3.93 2.28 17.01
CA PRO A 298 -3.35 3.62 16.98
C PRO A 298 -2.44 3.93 18.17
N GLU A 299 -2.64 3.25 19.29
CA GLU A 299 -1.75 3.28 20.45
C GLU A 299 -0.32 2.80 20.12
N VAL A 300 -0.20 1.80 19.22
CA VAL A 300 1.09 1.27 18.79
C VAL A 300 1.84 2.32 17.96
N LEU A 301 1.16 2.98 17.02
CA LEU A 301 1.80 4.05 16.25
C LEU A 301 2.30 5.18 17.15
N ARG A 302 1.49 5.62 18.13
CA ARG A 302 1.89 6.66 19.10
C ARG A 302 3.13 6.25 19.91
N ASP A 303 3.16 5.01 20.40
CA ASP A 303 4.31 4.47 21.15
C ASP A 303 5.56 4.41 20.27
N LEU A 304 5.46 3.87 19.06
CA LEU A 304 6.60 3.73 18.15
C LEU A 304 7.17 5.10 17.77
N VAL A 305 6.32 6.08 17.45
CA VAL A 305 6.77 7.45 17.13
C VAL A 305 7.49 8.08 18.34
N ALA A 306 6.92 7.96 19.54
CA ALA A 306 7.52 8.52 20.76
C ALA A 306 8.82 7.82 21.12
N ARG A 307 8.88 6.48 21.08
CA ARG A 307 10.01 5.65 21.49
C ARG A 307 11.22 5.81 20.57
N PHE A 308 11.00 5.97 19.27
CA PHE A 308 12.09 6.08 18.30
C PHE A 308 12.31 7.49 17.77
N GLY A 309 11.52 8.48 18.20
CA GLY A 309 11.66 9.87 17.77
C GLY A 309 11.45 10.04 16.27
N ALA A 310 10.52 9.27 15.67
CA ALA A 310 10.26 9.35 14.25
C ALA A 310 9.69 10.73 13.88
N ALA A 311 10.31 11.39 12.90
CA ALA A 311 9.93 12.74 12.50
C ALA A 311 8.72 12.72 11.54
N PRO A 312 7.78 13.67 11.63
CA PRO A 312 6.73 13.83 10.63
C PRO A 312 7.34 14.15 9.27
N SER A 313 6.79 13.54 8.22
CA SER A 313 7.29 13.69 6.84
C SER A 313 6.81 14.98 6.16
N HIS A 314 5.79 15.62 6.72
CA HIS A 314 5.24 16.90 6.28
C HIS A 314 4.49 17.57 7.43
N GLU A 315 4.16 18.85 7.28
CA GLU A 315 3.33 19.58 8.25
C GLU A 315 1.93 18.94 8.35
N GLY A 316 1.45 18.67 9.56
CA GLY A 316 0.15 18.05 9.84
C GLY A 316 0.17 16.50 9.81
N ALA A 317 1.29 15.86 9.53
CA ALA A 317 1.41 14.40 9.63
C ALA A 317 1.10 13.88 11.05
N GLU A 318 1.41 14.69 12.06
CA GLU A 318 1.21 14.39 13.47
C GLU A 318 -0.26 14.40 13.92
N THR A 319 -1.20 14.88 13.09
CA THR A 319 -2.63 14.97 13.48
C THR A 319 -3.22 13.63 13.93
N VAL A 320 -2.81 12.52 13.32
CA VAL A 320 -3.28 11.17 13.68
C VAL A 320 -2.82 10.69 15.07
N ILE A 321 -1.80 11.34 15.63
CA ILE A 321 -1.27 10.99 16.96
C ILE A 321 -1.42 12.11 17.99
N ALA A 322 -1.71 13.34 17.57
CA ALA A 322 -1.68 14.51 18.44
C ALA A 322 -3.00 15.30 18.47
N ASP A 323 -3.82 15.28 17.42
CA ASP A 323 -5.13 15.95 17.43
C ASP A 323 -6.11 15.20 18.35
N PRO A 324 -6.62 15.81 19.44
CA PRO A 324 -7.44 15.09 20.41
C PRO A 324 -8.72 14.49 19.84
N ALA A 325 -9.35 15.14 18.84
CA ALA A 325 -10.59 14.65 18.23
C ALA A 325 -10.33 13.46 17.33
N ILE A 326 -9.27 13.51 16.53
CA ILE A 326 -8.85 12.40 15.64
C ILE A 326 -8.38 11.22 16.49
N VAL A 327 -7.53 11.45 17.49
CA VAL A 327 -7.04 10.42 18.42
C VAL A 327 -8.20 9.70 19.10
N ALA A 328 -9.14 10.45 19.71
CA ALA A 328 -10.29 9.86 20.37
C ALA A 328 -11.22 9.11 19.41
N HIS A 329 -11.33 9.54 18.15
CA HIS A 329 -12.07 8.80 17.13
C HIS A 329 -11.38 7.50 16.75
N LEU A 330 -10.08 7.54 16.48
CA LEU A 330 -9.30 6.35 16.11
C LEU A 330 -9.29 5.31 17.24
N ASP A 331 -9.17 5.74 18.50
CA ASP A 331 -9.22 4.83 19.65
C ASP A 331 -10.59 4.12 19.76
N ARG A 332 -11.70 4.84 19.56
CA ARG A 332 -13.05 4.23 19.52
C ARG A 332 -13.23 3.30 18.33
N TYR A 333 -12.76 3.73 17.16
CA TYR A 333 -12.79 2.92 15.94
C TYR A 333 -12.04 1.60 16.13
N ALA A 334 -10.80 1.67 16.64
CA ALA A 334 -9.97 0.51 16.90
C ALA A 334 -10.60 -0.45 17.93
N ALA A 335 -11.13 0.09 19.03
CA ALA A 335 -11.83 -0.71 20.04
C ALA A 335 -13.01 -1.48 19.43
N ARG A 336 -13.84 -0.81 18.62
CA ARG A 336 -14.98 -1.42 17.94
C ARG A 336 -14.55 -2.43 16.87
N MET A 337 -13.52 -2.12 16.12
CA MET A 337 -12.97 -3.04 15.11
C MET A 337 -12.45 -4.33 15.74
N ARG A 338 -11.70 -4.23 16.84
CA ARG A 338 -11.23 -5.40 17.61
C ARG A 338 -12.41 -6.22 18.17
N GLU A 339 -13.42 -5.57 18.76
CA GLU A 339 -14.62 -6.26 19.23
C GLU A 339 -15.31 -7.08 18.12
N LEU A 340 -15.51 -6.49 16.95
CA LEU A 340 -16.17 -7.16 15.82
C LEU A 340 -15.34 -8.31 15.21
N THR A 341 -14.03 -8.17 15.19
CA THR A 341 -13.13 -9.13 14.52
C THR A 341 -12.64 -10.24 15.42
N GLU A 342 -12.50 -9.98 16.74
CA GLU A 342 -11.91 -10.93 17.68
C GLU A 342 -12.72 -12.23 17.78
N THR A 343 -14.03 -12.14 17.95
CA THR A 343 -14.90 -13.33 18.02
C THR A 343 -14.83 -14.18 16.75
N ALA A 344 -14.81 -13.51 15.59
CA ALA A 344 -14.68 -14.21 14.31
C ALA A 344 -13.29 -14.86 14.18
N TRP A 345 -12.24 -14.14 14.54
CA TRP A 345 -10.87 -14.64 14.52
C TRP A 345 -10.67 -15.86 15.41
N LEU A 346 -11.14 -15.79 16.67
CA LEU A 346 -11.08 -16.93 17.59
C LEU A 346 -11.78 -18.16 17.04
N ARG A 347 -13.00 -18.02 16.53
CA ARG A 347 -13.77 -19.11 15.96
C ARG A 347 -13.15 -19.68 14.69
N ASP A 348 -12.77 -18.82 13.76
CA ASP A 348 -12.36 -19.22 12.41
C ASP A 348 -10.91 -19.74 12.39
N HIS A 349 -10.07 -19.25 13.29
CA HIS A 349 -8.64 -19.52 13.28
C HIS A 349 -8.04 -19.94 14.62
N TYR A 350 -8.07 -19.08 15.64
CA TYR A 350 -7.27 -19.26 16.85
C TYR A 350 -7.65 -20.53 17.64
N ASP A 351 -8.94 -20.78 17.81
CA ASP A 351 -9.48 -21.98 18.47
C ASP A 351 -9.84 -23.12 17.49
N ASN A 352 -9.62 -22.94 16.19
CA ASN A 352 -9.91 -23.94 15.16
C ASN A 352 -8.67 -24.81 14.89
N PRO A 353 -8.64 -26.09 15.31
CA PRO A 353 -7.48 -26.98 15.10
C PRO A 353 -7.12 -27.23 13.62
N ALA A 354 -8.06 -27.02 12.70
CA ALA A 354 -7.81 -27.15 11.27
C ALA A 354 -7.16 -25.92 10.64
N SER A 355 -7.11 -24.79 11.37
CA SER A 355 -6.51 -23.56 10.88
C SER A 355 -4.99 -23.55 11.06
N GLU A 356 -4.27 -23.06 10.05
CA GLU A 356 -2.84 -22.77 10.18
C GLU A 356 -2.52 -21.72 11.24
N TRP A 357 -3.52 -20.92 11.62
CA TRP A 357 -3.46 -19.88 12.65
C TRP A 357 -3.90 -20.37 14.03
N HIS A 358 -4.20 -21.68 14.19
CA HIS A 358 -4.53 -22.21 15.49
C HIS A 358 -3.45 -21.86 16.51
N ARG A 359 -3.84 -21.52 17.77
CA ARG A 359 -2.91 -21.09 18.84
C ARG A 359 -1.68 -21.99 19.02
N ASP A 360 -1.84 -23.30 18.75
CA ASP A 360 -0.76 -24.26 18.72
C ASP A 360 -0.22 -24.53 17.31
N GLY A 361 -0.78 -23.87 16.31
CA GLY A 361 -0.41 -24.00 14.92
C GLY A 361 0.93 -23.35 14.59
N LYS A 362 1.49 -23.70 13.44
CA LYS A 362 2.81 -23.21 13.04
C LYS A 362 2.81 -21.68 12.80
N ARG A 363 1.77 -21.13 12.17
CA ARG A 363 1.65 -19.68 11.94
C ARG A 363 1.46 -18.89 13.23
N ALA A 364 0.67 -19.43 14.19
CA ALA A 364 0.47 -18.79 15.46
C ALA A 364 1.74 -18.76 16.32
N ARG A 365 2.60 -19.79 16.21
CA ARG A 365 3.86 -19.88 16.95
C ARG A 365 5.01 -19.11 16.32
N ASP A 366 5.09 -19.15 15.00
CA ASP A 366 6.21 -18.59 14.24
C ASP A 366 5.75 -18.04 12.89
N GLN A 367 4.99 -16.97 12.93
CA GLN A 367 4.49 -16.26 11.76
C GLN A 367 5.64 -15.81 10.83
N TRP A 368 6.77 -15.42 11.40
CA TRP A 368 7.95 -15.00 10.67
C TRP A 368 8.80 -16.16 10.16
N GLY A 369 8.85 -17.27 10.92
CA GLY A 369 9.57 -18.47 10.52
C GLY A 369 8.99 -19.13 9.28
N LEU A 370 7.68 -19.06 9.08
CA LEU A 370 7.00 -19.56 7.88
C LEU A 370 7.34 -18.75 6.64
N GLU A 371 7.27 -17.43 6.75
CA GLU A 371 7.66 -16.54 5.65
C GLU A 371 9.12 -16.75 5.28
N ARG A 372 9.98 -16.87 6.28
CA ARG A 372 11.40 -17.14 6.11
C ARG A 372 11.65 -18.48 5.40
N SER A 373 11.02 -19.56 5.84
CA SER A 373 11.21 -20.88 5.23
C SER A 373 10.74 -20.92 3.78
N HIS A 374 9.64 -20.25 3.44
CA HIS A 374 9.15 -20.13 2.07
C HIS A 374 10.08 -19.30 1.20
N LEU A 375 10.62 -18.19 1.71
CA LEU A 375 11.57 -17.36 0.99
C LEU A 375 12.92 -18.05 0.80
N GLU A 376 13.40 -18.77 1.80
CA GLU A 376 14.61 -19.60 1.71
C GLU A 376 14.45 -20.77 0.72
N GLU A 377 13.28 -21.41 0.70
CA GLU A 377 12.97 -22.45 -0.26
C GLU A 377 12.85 -21.88 -1.68
N TRP A 378 12.16 -20.73 -1.83
CA TRP A 378 12.07 -20.02 -3.10
C TRP A 378 13.45 -19.57 -3.59
N ALA A 379 14.27 -18.97 -2.72
CA ALA A 379 15.63 -18.54 -3.03
C ALA A 379 16.53 -19.72 -3.46
N ARG A 380 16.37 -20.89 -2.79
CA ARG A 380 17.06 -22.12 -3.19
C ARG A 380 16.60 -22.63 -4.56
N ARG A 381 15.29 -22.65 -4.80
CA ARG A 381 14.70 -23.14 -6.08
C ARG A 381 15.04 -22.25 -7.26
N THR A 382 15.12 -20.93 -7.06
CA THR A 382 15.44 -19.95 -8.11
C THR A 382 16.94 -19.73 -8.33
N GLY A 383 17.79 -20.30 -7.46
CA GLY A 383 19.25 -20.09 -7.52
C GLY A 383 19.71 -18.71 -6.99
N LEU A 384 18.82 -17.88 -6.52
CA LEU A 384 19.10 -16.54 -5.98
C LEU A 384 19.92 -16.59 -4.67
N ALA A 385 19.84 -17.70 -3.91
CA ALA A 385 20.70 -17.91 -2.75
C ALA A 385 22.21 -17.84 -3.08
N ARG A 386 22.59 -18.19 -4.32
CA ARG A 386 23.98 -18.07 -4.78
C ARG A 386 24.40 -16.66 -5.17
N SER A 387 23.44 -15.76 -5.44
CA SER A 387 23.72 -14.37 -5.80
C SER A 387 23.89 -13.48 -4.55
N THR A 388 23.16 -13.79 -3.47
CA THR A 388 23.32 -13.09 -2.18
C THR A 388 24.68 -13.39 -1.55
N ASP A 389 25.19 -14.62 -1.65
CA ASP A 389 26.55 -14.95 -1.21
C ASP A 389 27.63 -14.26 -2.05
N ARG A 390 27.39 -14.03 -3.35
CA ARG A 390 28.31 -13.29 -4.23
C ARG A 390 28.27 -11.78 -3.99
N ALA A 391 27.10 -11.21 -3.72
CA ALA A 391 26.96 -9.80 -3.37
C ALA A 391 27.59 -9.50 -1.99
N GLN A 392 27.43 -10.40 -1.02
CA GLN A 392 28.10 -10.30 0.27
C GLN A 392 29.63 -10.44 0.16
N ALA A 393 30.14 -11.31 -0.72
CA ALA A 393 31.57 -11.46 -0.99
C ALA A 393 32.16 -10.27 -1.76
N ALA A 394 31.37 -9.50 -2.50
CA ALA A 394 31.78 -8.27 -3.18
C ALA A 394 31.84 -7.05 -2.25
N LEU A 395 31.07 -7.04 -1.16
CA LEU A 395 31.06 -5.99 -0.14
C LEU A 395 32.21 -6.11 0.89
N HIS A 396 32.94 -7.23 0.88
CA HIS A 396 34.13 -7.47 1.73
C HIS A 396 35.45 -7.40 0.95
N ARG A 397 35.45 -6.87 -0.26
CA ARG A 397 36.63 -6.46 -1.02
C ARG A 397 36.55 -5.00 -1.34
#